data_d29bccc60e310df93732c75282014727
#
_entry.id   d29bccc60e310df93732c75282014727
#
_cell.length_a   1.000
_cell.length_b   1.000
_cell.length_c   1.000
_cell.angle_alpha   90.00
_cell.angle_beta   90.00
_cell.angle_gamma   90.00
#
_symmetry.space_group_name_H-M   'P 1'
#
loop_
_entity.id
_entity.type
_entity.pdbx_description
1 polymer ?
#
loop_
_entity_poly.entity_id
_entity_poly.type
_entity_poly.pdbx_seq_one_letter_code
_entity_poly.pdbx_strand_id
1 'polypeptide(L)'
;ARLTNLIRRWLDIESQRQPFTIDAVEREFQLELAGLTFALRVDRIDKVNNQAVVLDYKSSSKSASGATKSPPTDLQLPIYSLLDEQIASVAYACIGDKEVKAVGIGEQTLSEANSGALQIKPTARPWAEQRQQWQLALTDLAQALRDGDATVTPRKGACRYCHLQGLCRINTPTSDESDYEFD
;
A
#
# COMPACT_ATOMS: atom_id res chain seq x y z
N ALA A 1 -14.11 12.99 23.86
CA ALA A 1 -12.77 13.10 24.45
C ALA A 1 -11.67 12.37 23.63
N ARG A 2 -11.76 11.02 23.37
CA ARG A 2 -10.72 10.27 22.67
C ARG A 2 -10.53 10.73 21.20
N LEU A 3 -11.59 10.73 20.40
CA LEU A 3 -11.55 11.13 19.01
C LEU A 3 -11.06 12.56 18.83
N THR A 4 -11.53 13.49 19.66
CA THR A 4 -11.09 14.89 19.66
C THR A 4 -9.58 15.01 19.85
N ASN A 5 -9.00 14.20 20.75
CA ASN A 5 -7.55 14.21 20.99
C ASN A 5 -6.78 13.66 19.78
N LEU A 6 -7.25 12.59 19.14
CA LEU A 6 -6.63 12.03 17.94
C LEU A 6 -6.66 13.04 16.78
N ILE A 7 -7.80 13.70 16.57
CA ILE A 7 -7.95 14.73 15.54
C ILE A 7 -7.00 15.91 15.81
N ARG A 8 -6.90 16.39 17.07
CA ARG A 8 -5.96 17.48 17.40
C ARG A 8 -4.53 17.10 17.07
N ARG A 9 -4.07 15.91 17.47
CA ARG A 9 -2.73 15.41 17.14
C ARG A 9 -2.49 15.31 15.62
N TRP A 10 -3.51 14.93 14.87
CA TRP A 10 -3.43 14.92 13.41
C TRP A 10 -3.33 16.35 12.84
N LEU A 11 -4.14 17.29 13.32
CA LEU A 11 -4.08 18.69 12.90
C LEU A 11 -2.75 19.35 13.26
N ASP A 12 -2.11 18.96 14.36
CA ASP A 12 -0.77 19.41 14.71
C ASP A 12 0.26 18.95 13.66
N ILE A 13 0.12 17.73 13.13
CA ILE A 13 0.94 17.24 12.02
C ILE A 13 0.65 18.03 10.74
N GLU A 14 -0.62 18.22 10.40
CA GLU A 14 -1.06 18.98 9.22
C GLU A 14 -0.51 20.43 9.24
N SER A 15 -0.49 21.06 10.41
CA SER A 15 -0.01 22.43 10.56
C SER A 15 1.50 22.59 10.34
N GLN A 16 2.27 21.50 10.43
CA GLN A 16 3.72 21.48 10.23
C GLN A 16 4.10 21.08 8.79
N ARG A 17 3.14 20.74 7.96
CA ARG A 17 3.36 20.41 6.55
C ARG A 17 3.64 21.67 5.73
N GLN A 18 4.26 21.47 4.57
CA GLN A 18 4.27 22.53 3.55
C GLN A 18 2.83 22.94 3.18
N PRO A 19 2.64 24.20 2.76
CA PRO A 19 1.35 24.65 2.28
C PRO A 19 0.78 23.70 1.22
N PHE A 20 -0.45 23.28 1.40
CA PHE A 20 -1.17 22.42 0.49
C PHE A 20 -2.61 22.86 0.31
N THR A 21 -3.25 22.40 -0.73
CA THR A 21 -4.70 22.50 -0.91
C THR A 21 -5.29 21.10 -1.03
N ILE A 22 -6.46 20.90 -0.46
CA ILE A 22 -7.21 19.64 -0.65
C ILE A 22 -7.83 19.68 -2.04
N ASP A 23 -7.40 18.79 -2.92
CA ASP A 23 -7.90 18.68 -4.29
C ASP A 23 -9.14 17.79 -4.36
N ALA A 24 -9.13 16.66 -3.63
CA ALA A 24 -10.25 15.73 -3.59
C ALA A 24 -10.33 14.97 -2.26
N VAL A 25 -11.55 14.55 -1.91
CA VAL A 25 -11.85 13.62 -0.83
C VAL A 25 -12.80 12.54 -1.33
N GLU A 26 -12.63 11.30 -0.86
CA GLU A 26 -13.48 10.15 -1.22
C GLU A 26 -13.66 9.99 -2.74
N ARG A 27 -12.59 10.29 -3.50
CA ARG A 27 -12.65 10.29 -4.97
C ARG A 27 -12.57 8.87 -5.52
N GLU A 28 -13.50 8.55 -6.42
CA GLU A 28 -13.53 7.28 -7.12
C GLU A 28 -12.65 7.31 -8.37
N PHE A 29 -11.98 6.19 -8.63
CA PHE A 29 -11.14 5.93 -9.79
C PHE A 29 -11.43 4.55 -10.36
N GLN A 30 -11.13 4.39 -11.64
CA GLN A 30 -11.06 3.10 -12.30
C GLN A 30 -9.64 2.89 -12.81
N LEU A 31 -9.07 1.74 -12.49
CA LEU A 31 -7.74 1.33 -12.94
C LEU A 31 -7.88 0.06 -13.79
N GLU A 32 -7.42 0.14 -15.03
CA GLU A 32 -7.39 -0.99 -15.94
C GLU A 32 -6.03 -1.69 -15.89
N LEU A 33 -6.03 -2.99 -15.53
CA LEU A 33 -4.82 -3.82 -15.54
C LEU A 33 -5.15 -5.18 -16.16
N ALA A 34 -4.42 -5.58 -17.18
CA ALA A 34 -4.57 -6.86 -17.87
C ALA A 34 -6.02 -7.18 -18.31
N GLY A 35 -6.81 -6.15 -18.67
CA GLY A 35 -8.22 -6.29 -19.06
C GLY A 35 -9.19 -6.47 -17.90
N LEU A 36 -8.74 -6.29 -16.66
CA LEU A 36 -9.59 -6.21 -15.47
C LEU A 36 -9.74 -4.75 -15.05
N THR A 37 -10.98 -4.35 -14.71
CA THR A 37 -11.29 -3.01 -14.17
C THR A 37 -11.36 -3.07 -12.66
N PHE A 38 -10.52 -2.31 -11.98
CA PHE A 38 -10.52 -2.16 -10.52
C PHE A 38 -11.18 -0.83 -10.15
N ALA A 39 -12.31 -0.89 -9.45
CA ALA A 39 -12.94 0.28 -8.86
C ALA A 39 -12.28 0.60 -7.53
N LEU A 40 -11.76 1.81 -7.38
CA LEU A 40 -10.96 2.24 -6.23
C LEU A 40 -11.52 3.56 -5.70
N ARG A 41 -11.40 3.77 -4.40
CA ARG A 41 -11.74 5.04 -3.77
C ARG A 41 -10.57 5.52 -2.93
N VAL A 42 -10.13 6.74 -3.18
CA VAL A 42 -9.03 7.40 -2.49
C VAL A 42 -9.62 8.32 -1.42
N ASP A 43 -9.15 8.18 -0.18
CA ASP A 43 -9.68 8.96 0.94
C ASP A 43 -9.43 10.46 0.76
N ARG A 44 -8.20 10.84 0.35
CA ARG A 44 -7.84 12.25 0.16
C ARG A 44 -6.69 12.42 -0.82
N ILE A 45 -6.77 13.47 -1.62
CA ILE A 45 -5.70 13.95 -2.50
C ILE A 45 -5.43 15.40 -2.16
N ASP A 46 -4.18 15.71 -1.84
CA ASP A 46 -3.70 17.07 -1.64
C ASP A 46 -2.85 17.51 -2.83
N LYS A 47 -2.80 18.82 -3.08
CA LYS A 47 -1.83 19.45 -3.98
C LYS A 47 -0.78 20.21 -3.17
N VAL A 48 0.49 19.87 -3.40
CA VAL A 48 1.68 20.53 -2.86
C VAL A 48 2.53 20.93 -4.06
N ASN A 49 2.77 22.22 -4.28
CA ASN A 49 3.58 22.72 -5.42
C ASN A 49 3.13 22.13 -6.78
N ASN A 50 1.83 22.05 -7.04
CA ASN A 50 1.21 21.43 -8.21
C ASN A 50 1.38 19.90 -8.33
N GLN A 51 1.98 19.24 -7.37
CA GLN A 51 2.11 17.80 -7.34
C GLN A 51 1.03 17.19 -6.45
N ALA A 52 0.46 16.07 -6.88
CA ALA A 52 -0.57 15.37 -6.11
C ALA A 52 0.06 14.44 -5.06
N VAL A 53 -0.46 14.52 -3.84
CA VAL A 53 -0.11 13.66 -2.70
C VAL A 53 -1.36 12.89 -2.27
N VAL A 54 -1.34 11.59 -2.41
CA VAL A 54 -2.44 10.73 -1.97
C VAL A 54 -2.24 10.37 -0.51
N LEU A 55 -3.30 10.54 0.29
CA LEU A 55 -3.36 10.15 1.70
C LEU A 55 -4.47 9.12 1.90
N ASP A 56 -4.12 8.03 2.56
CA ASP A 56 -5.05 6.98 2.97
C ASP A 56 -5.05 6.87 4.50
N TYR A 57 -6.22 7.04 5.12
CA TYR A 57 -6.37 7.06 6.56
C TYR A 57 -6.41 5.66 7.16
N LYS A 58 -5.61 5.44 8.21
CA LYS A 58 -5.54 4.17 8.93
C LYS A 58 -5.71 4.37 10.43
N SER A 59 -6.56 3.57 11.05
CA SER A 59 -6.76 3.57 12.50
C SER A 59 -5.64 2.89 13.30
N SER A 60 -4.69 2.25 12.61
CA SER A 60 -3.55 1.55 13.19
C SER A 60 -2.25 1.97 12.52
N SER A 61 -1.12 1.73 13.18
CA SER A 61 0.20 2.01 12.59
C SER A 61 0.45 1.16 11.35
N LYS A 62 0.93 1.80 10.29
CA LYS A 62 1.32 1.19 9.02
C LYS A 62 2.76 1.55 8.68
N SER A 63 3.33 0.81 7.74
CA SER A 63 4.63 1.07 7.16
C SER A 63 4.53 1.04 5.63
N ALA A 64 5.18 1.97 4.97
CA ALA A 64 5.26 1.99 3.51
C ALA A 64 6.29 0.98 2.94
N SER A 65 7.07 0.31 3.80
CA SER A 65 8.15 -0.58 3.36
C SER A 65 7.67 -1.80 2.56
N GLY A 66 6.42 -2.20 2.71
CA GLY A 66 5.84 -3.29 1.93
C GLY A 66 5.71 -2.95 0.45
N ALA A 67 5.47 -1.69 0.13
CA ALA A 67 5.31 -1.21 -1.24
C ALA A 67 6.63 -1.22 -2.03
N THR A 68 7.79 -1.03 -1.35
CA THR A 68 9.11 -0.95 -1.99
C THR A 68 9.80 -2.31 -2.16
N LYS A 69 9.18 -3.40 -1.71
CA LYS A 69 9.70 -4.77 -1.96
C LYS A 69 9.51 -5.19 -3.40
N SER A 70 10.29 -6.14 -3.86
CA SER A 70 10.18 -6.74 -5.20
C SER A 70 9.91 -8.24 -5.08
N PRO A 71 8.72 -8.71 -5.45
CA PRO A 71 7.50 -7.95 -5.73
C PRO A 71 6.94 -7.27 -4.46
N PRO A 72 6.10 -6.22 -4.60
CA PRO A 72 5.53 -5.52 -3.46
C PRO A 72 4.69 -6.47 -2.59
N THR A 73 4.74 -6.28 -1.27
CA THR A 73 3.96 -7.06 -0.29
C THR A 73 2.73 -6.32 0.22
N ASP A 74 2.70 -5.01 0.01
CA ASP A 74 1.57 -4.13 0.22
C ASP A 74 1.30 -3.44 -1.12
N LEU A 75 0.13 -3.67 -1.68
CA LEU A 75 -0.23 -3.22 -3.04
C LEU A 75 -0.97 -1.88 -3.05
N GLN A 76 -1.46 -1.41 -1.90
CA GLN A 76 -2.32 -0.23 -1.85
C GLN A 76 -1.61 1.04 -2.32
N LEU A 77 -0.43 1.34 -1.78
CA LEU A 77 0.35 2.51 -2.21
C LEU A 77 0.82 2.41 -3.67
N PRO A 78 1.35 1.26 -4.15
CA PRO A 78 1.59 1.04 -5.57
C PRO A 78 0.38 1.33 -6.46
N ILE A 79 -0.79 0.77 -6.14
CA ILE A 79 -2.03 0.98 -6.90
C ILE A 79 -2.39 2.46 -6.92
N TYR A 80 -2.39 3.14 -5.79
CA TYR A 80 -2.74 4.56 -5.72
C TYR A 80 -1.79 5.44 -6.53
N SER A 81 -0.52 5.08 -6.63
CA SER A 81 0.44 5.85 -7.44
C SER A 81 0.16 5.80 -8.94
N LEU A 82 -0.60 4.81 -9.41
CA LEU A 82 -0.92 4.63 -10.84
C LEU A 82 -2.22 5.29 -11.27
N LEU A 83 -3.01 5.86 -10.34
CA LEU A 83 -4.33 6.42 -10.64
C LEU A 83 -4.28 7.71 -11.46
N ASP A 84 -3.20 8.47 -11.36
CA ASP A 84 -2.99 9.71 -12.08
C ASP A 84 -1.49 9.98 -12.25
N GLU A 85 -1.08 10.52 -13.40
CA GLU A 85 0.32 10.84 -13.68
C GLU A 85 0.89 11.95 -12.79
N GLN A 86 0.03 12.84 -12.27
CA GLN A 86 0.43 13.93 -11.38
C GLN A 86 0.71 13.47 -9.94
N ILE A 87 0.41 12.21 -9.60
CA ILE A 87 0.68 11.68 -8.27
C ILE A 87 2.18 11.52 -8.08
N ALA A 88 2.73 12.37 -7.23
CA ALA A 88 4.16 12.40 -6.89
C ALA A 88 4.46 11.74 -5.54
N SER A 89 3.45 11.45 -4.73
CA SER A 89 3.61 10.79 -3.44
C SER A 89 2.34 10.07 -3.01
N VAL A 90 2.52 8.96 -2.28
CA VAL A 90 1.46 8.16 -1.68
C VAL A 90 1.82 7.84 -0.23
N ALA A 91 0.88 8.02 0.70
CA ALA A 91 1.15 7.87 2.12
C ALA A 91 -0.05 7.34 2.92
N TYR A 92 0.25 6.67 4.02
CA TYR A 92 -0.69 6.34 5.06
C TYR A 92 -0.71 7.43 6.13
N ALA A 93 -1.89 7.97 6.42
CA ALA A 93 -2.17 8.83 7.55
C ALA A 93 -2.66 7.95 8.72
N CYS A 94 -1.74 7.56 9.59
CA CYS A 94 -2.02 6.68 10.72
C CYS A 94 -2.54 7.50 11.89
N ILE A 95 -3.83 7.36 12.22
CA ILE A 95 -4.49 8.05 13.34
C ILE A 95 -4.92 7.02 14.38
N GLY A 96 -3.97 6.54 15.14
CA GLY A 96 -4.17 5.51 16.16
C GLY A 96 -3.87 5.98 17.57
N ASP A 97 -4.36 5.27 18.59
CA ASP A 97 -4.17 5.64 20.00
C ASP A 97 -2.70 5.73 20.40
N LYS A 98 -1.90 4.81 19.92
CA LYS A 98 -0.47 4.75 20.27
C LYS A 98 0.33 5.82 19.54
N GLU A 99 -0.02 6.11 18.30
CA GLU A 99 0.76 6.96 17.44
C GLU A 99 -0.12 7.65 16.40
N VAL A 100 0.15 8.92 16.15
CA VAL A 100 -0.40 9.67 15.02
C VAL A 100 0.77 10.13 14.18
N LYS A 101 0.81 9.68 12.92
CA LYS A 101 1.90 10.00 11.97
C LYS A 101 1.43 9.80 10.53
N ALA A 102 2.13 10.40 9.58
CA ALA A 102 2.03 9.99 8.20
C ALA A 102 3.33 9.34 7.74
N VAL A 103 3.22 8.22 7.02
CA VAL A 103 4.34 7.48 6.45
C VAL A 103 4.06 7.18 5.00
N GLY A 104 4.98 7.50 4.11
CA GLY A 104 4.77 7.34 2.68
C GLY A 104 6.07 7.26 1.90
N ILE A 105 5.90 7.22 0.60
CA ILE A 105 6.96 7.20 -0.40
C ILE A 105 6.57 8.13 -1.55
N GLY A 106 7.56 8.73 -2.20
CA GLY A 106 7.30 9.69 -3.26
C GLY A 106 8.57 10.22 -3.90
N GLU A 107 8.42 11.28 -4.65
CA GLU A 107 9.54 12.02 -5.22
C GLU A 107 10.42 12.63 -4.14
N GLN A 108 11.70 12.80 -4.45
CA GLN A 108 12.69 13.34 -3.54
C GLN A 108 12.35 14.78 -3.10
N THR A 109 11.85 15.59 -4.01
CA THR A 109 11.45 16.98 -3.75
C THR A 109 10.38 17.11 -2.66
N LEU A 110 9.43 16.16 -2.61
CA LEU A 110 8.40 16.11 -1.58
C LEU A 110 8.93 15.55 -0.25
N SER A 111 9.96 14.70 -0.28
CA SER A 111 10.56 14.17 0.94
C SER A 111 11.40 15.21 1.69
N GLU A 112 12.10 16.06 0.95
CA GLU A 112 12.95 17.14 1.53
C GLU A 112 12.13 18.22 2.22
N ALA A 113 10.88 18.38 1.81
CA ALA A 113 9.93 19.35 2.33
C ALA A 113 9.26 18.94 3.65
N ASN A 114 9.54 17.75 4.18
CA ASN A 114 8.79 17.20 5.31
C ASN A 114 9.53 17.35 6.64
N SER A 115 8.94 18.10 7.55
CA SER A 115 9.28 18.08 8.96
C SER A 115 8.90 16.73 9.59
N GLY A 116 9.61 16.31 10.64
CA GLY A 116 9.63 14.99 11.25
C GLY A 116 8.31 14.21 11.49
N ALA A 117 7.15 14.83 11.33
CA ALA A 117 5.85 14.19 11.55
C ALA A 117 5.26 13.56 10.26
N LEU A 118 5.55 14.11 9.08
CA LEU A 118 5.17 13.55 7.79
C LEU A 118 6.40 12.88 7.16
N GLN A 119 6.51 11.57 7.32
CA GLN A 119 7.67 10.80 6.88
C GLN A 119 7.44 10.24 5.46
N ILE A 120 7.50 11.10 4.45
CA ILE A 120 7.57 10.65 3.06
C ILE A 120 9.04 10.41 2.71
N LYS A 121 9.38 9.18 2.36
CA LYS A 121 10.74 8.80 1.97
C LYS A 121 10.84 8.79 0.45
N PRO A 122 11.98 9.21 -0.13
CA PRO A 122 12.21 9.03 -1.53
C PRO A 122 12.29 7.53 -1.84
N THR A 123 11.89 7.16 -3.02
CA THR A 123 12.12 5.80 -3.54
C THR A 123 13.59 5.62 -3.91
N ALA A 124 14.09 4.39 -3.85
CA ALA A 124 15.48 4.07 -4.20
C ALA A 124 15.79 4.32 -5.69
N ARG A 125 14.74 4.35 -6.53
CA ARG A 125 14.79 4.69 -7.95
C ARG A 125 14.08 6.03 -8.18
N PRO A 126 14.31 6.70 -9.32
CA PRO A 126 13.47 7.81 -9.76
C PRO A 126 11.97 7.43 -9.70
N TRP A 127 11.12 8.36 -9.31
CA TRP A 127 9.70 8.08 -9.09
C TRP A 127 9.00 7.46 -10.29
N ALA A 128 9.29 7.97 -11.50
CA ALA A 128 8.73 7.43 -12.74
C ALA A 128 9.11 5.97 -12.97
N GLU A 129 10.38 5.60 -12.72
CA GLU A 129 10.84 4.22 -12.82
C GLU A 129 10.19 3.31 -11.76
N GLN A 130 10.02 3.82 -10.55
CA GLN A 130 9.36 3.07 -9.48
C GLN A 130 7.89 2.81 -9.83
N ARG A 131 7.17 3.78 -10.36
CA ARG A 131 5.79 3.61 -10.85
C ARG A 131 5.72 2.58 -11.98
N GLN A 132 6.64 2.63 -12.94
CA GLN A 132 6.73 1.66 -14.02
C GLN A 132 6.94 0.23 -13.50
N GLN A 133 7.83 0.04 -12.52
CA GLN A 133 8.05 -1.26 -11.88
C GLN A 133 6.79 -1.76 -11.17
N TRP A 134 6.06 -0.89 -10.49
CA TRP A 134 4.79 -1.25 -9.87
C TRP A 134 3.72 -1.60 -10.92
N GLN A 135 3.64 -0.83 -12.01
CA GLN A 135 2.71 -1.12 -13.09
C GLN A 135 2.95 -2.51 -13.68
N LEU A 136 4.21 -2.87 -13.95
CA LEU A 136 4.57 -4.21 -14.44
C LEU A 136 4.16 -5.29 -13.43
N ALA A 137 4.57 -5.16 -12.16
CA ALA A 137 4.26 -6.15 -11.14
C ALA A 137 2.75 -6.32 -10.89
N LEU A 138 1.99 -5.22 -10.94
CA LEU A 138 0.53 -5.25 -10.77
C LEU A 138 -0.17 -5.82 -12.01
N THR A 139 0.35 -5.54 -13.20
CA THR A 139 -0.17 -6.13 -14.45
C THR A 139 0.04 -7.64 -14.46
N ASP A 140 1.22 -8.13 -14.04
CA ASP A 140 1.50 -9.57 -13.93
C ASP A 140 0.56 -10.26 -12.94
N LEU A 141 0.31 -9.62 -11.78
CA LEU A 141 -0.64 -10.13 -10.79
C LEU A 141 -2.08 -10.14 -11.30
N ALA A 142 -2.50 -9.08 -12.02
CA ALA A 142 -3.82 -9.00 -12.62
C ALA A 142 -3.99 -10.06 -13.74
N GLN A 143 -2.93 -10.30 -14.52
CA GLN A 143 -2.90 -11.35 -15.53
C GLN A 143 -3.07 -12.72 -14.91
N ALA A 144 -2.30 -13.06 -13.87
CA ALA A 144 -2.39 -14.33 -13.15
C ALA A 144 -3.81 -14.52 -12.56
N LEU A 145 -4.39 -13.45 -11.97
CA LEU A 145 -5.77 -13.51 -11.48
C LEU A 145 -6.77 -13.78 -12.61
N ARG A 146 -6.66 -13.11 -13.74
CA ARG A 146 -7.53 -13.30 -14.90
C ARG A 146 -7.42 -14.71 -15.46
N ASP A 147 -6.22 -15.26 -15.49
CA ASP A 147 -5.94 -16.60 -16.02
C ASP A 147 -6.30 -17.71 -15.03
N GLY A 148 -6.78 -17.36 -13.84
CA GLY A 148 -7.21 -18.31 -12.79
C GLY A 148 -6.03 -18.99 -12.09
N ASP A 149 -4.83 -18.39 -12.09
CA ASP A 149 -3.69 -18.93 -11.33
C ASP A 149 -3.95 -18.82 -9.83
N ALA A 150 -4.28 -19.96 -9.23
CA ALA A 150 -4.53 -20.12 -7.80
C ALA A 150 -3.37 -20.85 -7.08
N THR A 151 -2.18 -20.84 -7.67
CA THR A 151 -0.99 -21.48 -7.10
C THR A 151 -0.66 -20.90 -5.72
N VAL A 152 -0.56 -21.79 -4.73
CA VAL A 152 -0.30 -21.40 -3.34
C VAL A 152 1.20 -21.21 -3.13
N THR A 153 1.62 -19.96 -3.08
CA THR A 153 3.03 -19.55 -2.90
C THR A 153 3.19 -18.59 -1.71
N PRO A 154 2.97 -19.05 -0.46
CA PRO A 154 2.99 -18.16 0.71
C PRO A 154 4.41 -17.64 0.96
N ARG A 155 4.49 -16.34 1.22
CA ARG A 155 5.73 -15.71 1.70
C ARG A 155 6.01 -16.13 3.13
N LYS A 156 7.28 -16.05 3.54
CA LYS A 156 7.69 -16.35 4.92
C LYS A 156 6.82 -15.58 5.92
N GLY A 157 6.16 -16.29 6.82
CA GLY A 157 5.31 -15.73 7.85
C GLY A 157 3.85 -15.44 7.44
N ALA A 158 3.48 -15.60 6.17
CA ALA A 158 2.11 -15.36 5.69
C ALA A 158 1.09 -16.29 6.37
N CYS A 159 1.49 -17.52 6.67
CA CYS A 159 0.61 -18.53 7.27
C CYS A 159 0.34 -18.30 8.75
N ARG A 160 1.11 -17.46 9.45
CA ARG A 160 1.03 -17.31 10.91
C ARG A 160 -0.35 -16.88 11.41
N TYR A 161 -1.04 -16.04 10.65
CA TYR A 161 -2.37 -15.51 10.98
C TYR A 161 -3.41 -15.82 9.90
N CYS A 162 -3.11 -16.77 9.00
CA CYS A 162 -4.01 -17.16 7.93
C CYS A 162 -5.12 -18.05 8.46
N HIS A 163 -6.37 -17.69 8.19
CA HIS A 163 -7.55 -18.48 8.58
C HIS A 163 -7.87 -19.60 7.59
N LEU A 164 -7.15 -19.69 6.46
CA LEU A 164 -7.38 -20.65 5.39
C LEU A 164 -6.45 -21.87 5.43
N GLN A 165 -5.70 -22.08 6.51
CA GLN A 165 -4.70 -23.15 6.61
C GLN A 165 -5.32 -24.54 6.36
N GLY A 166 -6.50 -24.81 6.92
CA GLY A 166 -7.20 -26.08 6.72
C GLY A 166 -7.68 -26.32 5.27
N LEU A 167 -7.97 -25.25 4.53
CA LEU A 167 -8.36 -25.30 3.13
C LEU A 167 -7.14 -25.38 2.20
N CYS A 168 -6.11 -24.58 2.52
CA CYS A 168 -4.90 -24.47 1.72
C CYS A 168 -4.02 -25.72 1.78
N ARG A 169 -3.95 -26.41 2.92
CA ARG A 169 -3.22 -27.67 3.17
C ARG A 169 -1.73 -27.65 2.77
N ILE A 170 -1.09 -26.50 2.59
CA ILE A 170 0.30 -26.40 2.14
C ILE A 170 1.30 -27.03 3.10
N ASN A 171 0.93 -27.12 4.39
CA ASN A 171 1.77 -27.72 5.44
C ASN A 171 1.30 -29.14 5.80
N THR A 172 0.34 -29.72 5.08
CA THR A 172 -0.06 -31.11 5.31
C THR A 172 0.99 -32.00 4.65
N PRO A 173 1.64 -32.93 5.37
CA PRO A 173 2.53 -33.90 4.75
C PRO A 173 1.75 -34.64 3.65
N THR A 174 2.27 -34.66 2.44
CA THR A 174 1.75 -35.52 1.39
C THR A 174 1.96 -36.95 1.88
N SER A 175 0.89 -37.73 2.01
CA SER A 175 0.93 -39.12 2.40
C SER A 175 1.39 -40.01 1.24
N ASP A 176 2.52 -39.68 0.62
CA ASP A 176 3.17 -40.48 -0.39
C ASP A 176 4.44 -41.11 0.16
N GLU A 177 4.31 -41.83 1.26
CA GLU A 177 5.23 -42.89 1.70
C GLU A 177 4.52 -43.65 2.83
N SER A 178 3.40 -44.32 2.49
CA SER A 178 2.95 -45.43 3.30
C SER A 178 3.48 -46.70 2.66
N ASP A 179 4.65 -47.13 3.13
CA ASP A 179 5.04 -48.53 3.03
C ASP A 179 3.98 -49.38 3.73
N TYR A 180 3.04 -49.89 2.96
CA TYR A 180 2.25 -51.01 3.40
C TYR A 180 3.11 -52.25 3.19
N GLU A 181 4.01 -52.54 4.15
CA GLU A 181 4.44 -53.91 4.39
C GLU A 181 3.26 -54.64 5.04
N PHE A 182 2.62 -55.54 4.28
CA PHE A 182 1.75 -56.56 4.82
C PHE A 182 2.62 -57.79 5.11
N ASP A 183 2.78 -58.14 6.41
CA ASP A 183 3.11 -59.49 6.86
C ASP A 183 1.92 -60.42 6.74
#